data_f70cc0e88dd6d1e6eca180bc1867fe1b
#
_entry.id   f70cc0e88dd6d1e6eca180bc1867fe1b
#
_cell.length_a   1.000
_cell.length_b   1.000
_cell.length_c   1.000
_cell.angle_alpha   90.00
_cell.angle_beta   90.00
_cell.angle_gamma   90.00
#
_symmetry.space_group_name_H-M   'P 1'
#
loop_
_entity.id
_entity.type
_entity.pdbx_description
1 polymer ?
#
loop_
_entity_poly.entity_id
_entity_poly.type
_entity_poly.pdbx_seq_one_letter_code
_entity_poly.pdbx_strand_id
1 'polypeptide(L)'
;MKFSLSATTLRSVWQNNKPFLAFLFYLLLIHSVLKIIFYNYNRPLLFPGGEDTGSFSGFFTLAKWSLAYDLLCLILINSALLLLLQAGRLLSAKFSAWISLPVFMIINSVAILLNGIDIFYFRFRFQRANADLLYVIDHPFKQVFHFNILIIVLFMFAAAAVLWLVWRLHRKLYNSFLGNRRGDLIAVILLTVLAIVFIFRSNFSRLLLPAYPLVEIKSNELPAVQNSFHTFTYSVYRGGDEIPTPNYFSDATCDSIFHVKQSLQPYSPATGKKNIVLFIMESVPYDFFDSSSAYKVNMPFFDSLLQKSIIYKNAFGYSHESNKGITAILAGIPTLTDIPFYHSQYVNIPVTKTGAALKTMNYHSLFCIGDAYVNFCFAKCANWLGIDRYYSEEDIPGYKKLSAHSMGLQDEVVLPFFGKKITEVQKPFLAIHYNISTHYPYDLPKTYSKKFPGNYTTPMKSMQYYDDCLGAFFNQAKKESWFKETIFIFCSDHWLVPDDNKVDFNAVTGYRVPIILFDP
;
A
#
# COMPACT_ATOMS: atom_id res chain seq x y z
N MET A 1 -43.98 16.57 27.03
CA MET A 1 -43.44 17.91 26.75
C MET A 1 -43.31 18.07 25.25
N LYS A 2 -44.19 18.81 24.57
CA LYS A 2 -44.06 19.12 23.14
C LYS A 2 -43.02 20.25 23.03
N PHE A 3 -41.81 19.91 22.61
CA PHE A 3 -40.81 20.90 22.18
C PHE A 3 -41.22 21.44 20.79
N SER A 4 -42.02 22.50 20.77
CA SER A 4 -42.20 23.27 19.54
C SER A 4 -41.15 24.38 19.53
N LEU A 5 -40.10 24.18 18.71
CA LEU A 5 -39.17 25.25 18.40
C LEU A 5 -39.95 26.34 17.65
N SER A 6 -39.97 27.57 18.15
CA SER A 6 -40.63 28.69 17.46
C SER A 6 -39.94 28.99 16.13
N ALA A 7 -40.67 29.46 15.13
CA ALA A 7 -40.12 29.84 13.84
C ALA A 7 -38.99 30.88 13.94
N THR A 8 -39.04 31.74 14.96
CA THR A 8 -37.98 32.71 15.31
C THR A 8 -36.70 32.03 15.77
N THR A 9 -36.81 30.97 16.58
CA THR A 9 -35.66 30.17 17.07
C THR A 9 -34.99 29.43 15.91
N LEU A 10 -35.77 28.81 15.03
CA LEU A 10 -35.25 28.12 13.84
C LEU A 10 -34.55 29.08 12.87
N ARG A 11 -35.11 30.28 12.68
CA ARG A 11 -34.49 31.31 11.83
C ARG A 11 -33.17 31.84 12.42
N SER A 12 -33.11 32.01 13.75
CA SER A 12 -31.88 32.40 14.45
C SER A 12 -30.80 31.30 14.34
N VAL A 13 -31.15 30.04 14.60
CA VAL A 13 -30.23 28.88 14.45
C VAL A 13 -29.69 28.82 13.01
N TRP A 14 -30.54 28.99 12.03
CA TRP A 14 -30.12 29.00 10.62
C TRP A 14 -29.15 30.14 10.30
N GLN A 15 -29.51 31.37 10.65
CA GLN A 15 -28.67 32.55 10.37
C GLN A 15 -27.30 32.45 11.05
N ASN A 16 -27.27 31.88 12.25
CA ASN A 16 -26.07 31.76 13.06
C ASN A 16 -25.13 30.63 12.58
N ASN A 17 -25.68 29.60 11.93
CA ASN A 17 -24.90 28.47 11.41
C ASN A 17 -24.67 28.53 9.89
N LYS A 18 -25.31 29.47 9.19
CA LYS A 18 -25.09 29.70 7.75
C LYS A 18 -23.62 29.78 7.36
N PRO A 19 -22.73 30.47 8.11
CA PRO A 19 -21.32 30.49 7.80
C PRO A 19 -20.64 29.11 7.90
N PHE A 20 -21.00 28.32 8.92
CA PHE A 20 -20.46 26.97 9.07
C PHE A 20 -20.91 26.03 7.94
N LEU A 21 -22.19 26.10 7.58
CA LEU A 21 -22.73 25.35 6.44
C LEU A 21 -22.08 25.75 5.12
N ALA A 22 -21.88 27.06 4.89
CA ALA A 22 -21.15 27.55 3.72
C ALA A 22 -19.72 27.00 3.68
N PHE A 23 -19.08 26.91 4.83
CA PHE A 23 -17.75 26.38 4.97
C PHE A 23 -17.68 24.86 4.68
N LEU A 24 -18.60 24.06 5.24
CA LEU A 24 -18.72 22.62 4.86
C LEU A 24 -18.96 22.45 3.36
N PHE A 25 -19.74 23.33 2.75
CA PHE A 25 -19.97 23.30 1.32
C PHE A 25 -18.68 23.58 0.52
N TYR A 26 -17.85 24.55 0.93
CA TYR A 26 -16.55 24.79 0.29
C TYR A 26 -15.58 23.62 0.46
N LEU A 27 -15.53 23.00 1.64
CA LEU A 27 -14.73 21.80 1.84
C LEU A 27 -15.20 20.65 0.95
N LEU A 28 -16.51 20.47 0.84
CA LEU A 28 -17.11 19.46 -0.04
C LEU A 28 -16.71 19.68 -1.50
N LEU A 29 -16.73 20.93 -1.97
CA LEU A 29 -16.27 21.27 -3.32
C LEU A 29 -14.79 20.91 -3.53
N ILE A 30 -13.92 21.19 -2.53
CA ILE A 30 -12.51 20.85 -2.61
C ILE A 30 -12.32 19.33 -2.72
N HIS A 31 -12.98 18.54 -1.86
CA HIS A 31 -12.93 17.09 -1.93
C HIS A 31 -13.45 16.54 -3.26
N SER A 32 -14.57 17.09 -3.76
CA SER A 32 -15.13 16.72 -5.06
C SER A 32 -14.17 17.01 -6.22
N VAL A 33 -13.48 18.15 -6.19
CA VAL A 33 -12.45 18.49 -7.20
C VAL A 33 -11.28 17.51 -7.14
N LEU A 34 -10.78 17.19 -5.94
CA LEU A 34 -9.70 16.22 -5.76
C LEU A 34 -10.09 14.84 -6.28
N LYS A 35 -11.33 14.40 -6.04
CA LYS A 35 -11.84 13.13 -6.58
C LYS A 35 -11.98 13.13 -8.10
N ILE A 36 -12.41 14.23 -8.70
CA ILE A 36 -12.46 14.37 -10.16
C ILE A 36 -11.05 14.26 -10.74
N ILE A 37 -10.07 14.90 -10.12
CA ILE A 37 -8.66 14.81 -10.52
C ILE A 37 -8.17 13.37 -10.35
N PHE A 38 -8.43 12.74 -9.19
CA PHE A 38 -8.09 11.35 -8.92
C PHE A 38 -8.67 10.40 -9.99
N TYR A 39 -9.96 10.51 -10.26
CA TYR A 39 -10.66 9.69 -11.25
C TYR A 39 -10.03 9.84 -12.63
N ASN A 40 -9.86 11.07 -13.12
CA ASN A 40 -9.32 11.29 -14.46
C ASN A 40 -7.85 10.83 -14.57
N TYR A 41 -7.04 11.07 -13.55
CA TYR A 41 -5.63 10.68 -13.55
C TYR A 41 -5.45 9.16 -13.48
N ASN A 42 -6.29 8.47 -12.72
CA ASN A 42 -6.21 7.02 -12.52
C ASN A 42 -7.20 6.22 -13.38
N ARG A 43 -7.96 6.87 -14.26
CA ARG A 43 -8.96 6.23 -15.12
C ARG A 43 -8.43 5.02 -15.90
N PRO A 44 -7.22 5.06 -16.51
CA PRO A 44 -6.69 3.89 -17.21
C PRO A 44 -6.48 2.67 -16.30
N LEU A 45 -6.20 2.89 -15.02
CA LEU A 45 -6.04 1.81 -14.03
C LEU A 45 -7.38 1.31 -13.49
N LEU A 46 -8.36 2.19 -13.35
CA LEU A 46 -9.71 1.84 -12.90
C LEU A 46 -10.50 1.09 -13.99
N PHE A 47 -10.24 1.42 -15.27
CA PHE A 47 -10.99 0.90 -16.43
C PHE A 47 -10.04 0.49 -17.56
N PRO A 48 -9.24 -0.56 -17.39
CA PRO A 48 -8.19 -0.94 -18.34
C PRO A 48 -8.74 -1.39 -19.71
N GLY A 49 -9.99 -1.86 -19.77
CA GLY A 49 -10.69 -2.24 -21.02
C GLY A 49 -11.34 -1.08 -21.75
N GLY A 50 -11.26 0.15 -21.24
CA GLY A 50 -11.99 1.30 -21.80
C GLY A 50 -13.52 1.25 -21.57
N GLU A 51 -14.01 0.20 -20.90
CA GLU A 51 -15.39 0.07 -20.49
C GLU A 51 -15.70 1.01 -19.33
N ASP A 52 -15.80 2.28 -19.65
CA ASP A 52 -16.32 3.26 -18.71
C ASP A 52 -17.80 2.98 -18.42
N THR A 53 -18.24 3.37 -17.24
CA THR A 53 -19.66 3.41 -16.85
C THR A 53 -20.48 4.33 -17.76
N GLY A 54 -20.29 4.26 -19.05
CA GLY A 54 -20.85 5.15 -20.08
C GLY A 54 -22.36 5.28 -20.11
N SER A 55 -23.06 4.65 -19.14
CA SER A 55 -24.45 4.91 -18.88
C SER A 55 -24.59 6.11 -17.94
N PHE A 56 -25.49 7.01 -18.27
CA PHE A 56 -25.89 8.13 -17.43
C PHE A 56 -26.24 7.68 -15.99
N SER A 57 -26.87 6.51 -15.85
CA SER A 57 -27.20 5.88 -14.57
C SER A 57 -25.95 5.53 -13.74
N GLY A 58 -24.91 4.96 -14.36
CA GLY A 58 -23.65 4.62 -13.68
C GLY A 58 -22.95 5.85 -13.13
N PHE A 59 -22.89 6.93 -13.90
CA PHE A 59 -22.32 8.19 -13.44
C PHE A 59 -23.03 8.73 -12.18
N PHE A 60 -24.36 8.70 -12.13
CA PHE A 60 -25.11 9.15 -10.95
C PHE A 60 -24.89 8.26 -9.74
N THR A 61 -24.73 6.95 -9.93
CA THR A 61 -24.44 6.02 -8.84
C THR A 61 -23.07 6.31 -8.23
N LEU A 62 -22.03 6.52 -9.04
CA LEU A 62 -20.70 6.91 -8.56
C LEU A 62 -20.73 8.28 -7.88
N ALA A 63 -21.39 9.27 -8.45
CA ALA A 63 -21.52 10.61 -7.87
C ALA A 63 -22.24 10.56 -6.51
N LYS A 64 -23.32 9.77 -6.39
CA LYS A 64 -24.05 9.54 -5.13
C LYS A 64 -23.13 9.00 -4.03
N TRP A 65 -22.39 7.93 -4.31
CA TRP A 65 -21.50 7.31 -3.33
C TRP A 65 -20.29 8.18 -2.99
N SER A 66 -19.72 8.84 -4.01
CA SER A 66 -18.63 9.80 -3.82
C SER A 66 -19.03 10.92 -2.86
N LEU A 67 -20.19 11.54 -3.11
CA LEU A 67 -20.75 12.60 -2.28
C LEU A 67 -21.07 12.11 -0.86
N ALA A 68 -21.62 10.89 -0.73
CA ALA A 68 -21.96 10.31 0.55
C ALA A 68 -20.73 10.13 1.44
N TYR A 69 -19.61 9.61 0.90
CA TYR A 69 -18.36 9.45 1.67
C TYR A 69 -17.70 10.78 2.02
N ASP A 70 -17.72 11.77 1.13
CA ASP A 70 -17.18 13.08 1.43
C ASP A 70 -18.00 13.79 2.50
N LEU A 71 -19.33 13.74 2.42
CA LEU A 71 -20.21 14.29 3.44
C LEU A 71 -20.02 13.58 4.79
N LEU A 72 -19.95 12.24 4.79
CA LEU A 72 -19.69 11.48 6.02
C LEU A 72 -18.38 11.92 6.67
N CYS A 73 -17.30 11.96 5.90
CA CYS A 73 -15.98 12.37 6.36
C CYS A 73 -16.01 13.78 6.95
N LEU A 74 -16.56 14.75 6.23
CA LEU A 74 -16.64 16.14 6.66
C LEU A 74 -17.52 16.31 7.90
N ILE A 75 -18.64 15.60 8.00
CA ILE A 75 -19.52 15.64 9.18
C ILE A 75 -18.79 15.06 10.39
N LEU A 76 -18.16 13.88 10.27
CA LEU A 76 -17.44 13.25 11.39
C LEU A 76 -16.31 14.13 11.91
N ILE A 77 -15.46 14.64 11.02
CA ILE A 77 -14.32 15.48 11.38
C ILE A 77 -14.79 16.78 12.04
N ASN A 78 -15.76 17.44 11.41
CA ASN A 78 -16.15 18.78 11.83
C ASN A 78 -17.22 18.80 12.92
N SER A 79 -17.91 17.69 13.19
CA SER A 79 -18.86 17.58 14.32
C SER A 79 -18.16 17.68 15.67
N ALA A 80 -17.05 16.96 15.87
CA ALA A 80 -16.27 17.05 17.09
C ALA A 80 -15.72 18.47 17.29
N LEU A 81 -15.24 19.09 16.20
CA LEU A 81 -14.80 20.48 16.23
C LEU A 81 -15.94 21.44 16.55
N LEU A 82 -17.12 21.25 15.96
CA LEU A 82 -18.28 22.07 16.26
C LEU A 82 -18.68 21.97 17.73
N LEU A 83 -18.67 20.78 18.30
CA LEU A 83 -18.94 20.56 19.73
C LEU A 83 -17.89 21.26 20.63
N LEU A 84 -16.61 21.16 20.29
CA LEU A 84 -15.52 21.86 21.00
C LEU A 84 -15.67 23.38 20.92
N LEU A 85 -16.01 23.91 19.75
CA LEU A 85 -16.31 25.33 19.53
C LEU A 85 -17.47 25.81 20.43
N GLN A 86 -18.51 25.03 20.48
CA GLN A 86 -19.70 25.37 21.25
C GLN A 86 -19.43 25.28 22.77
N ALA A 87 -18.75 24.21 23.21
CA ALA A 87 -18.36 24.08 24.63
C ALA A 87 -17.39 25.21 25.06
N GLY A 88 -16.42 25.56 24.21
CA GLY A 88 -15.49 26.65 24.47
C GLY A 88 -16.15 28.02 24.60
N ARG A 89 -17.27 28.28 23.90
CA ARG A 89 -18.07 29.51 24.04
C ARG A 89 -18.71 29.68 25.42
N LEU A 90 -19.01 28.57 26.10
CA LEU A 90 -19.51 28.58 27.48
C LEU A 90 -18.45 29.12 28.44
N LEU A 91 -17.16 28.93 28.12
CA LEU A 91 -16.03 29.40 28.93
C LEU A 91 -15.60 30.82 28.50
N SER A 92 -15.22 31.00 27.26
CA SER A 92 -14.81 32.28 26.68
C SER A 92 -14.82 32.21 25.15
N ALA A 93 -15.45 33.19 24.50
CA ALA A 93 -15.46 33.26 23.02
C ALA A 93 -14.06 33.38 22.43
N LYS A 94 -13.15 34.13 23.07
CA LYS A 94 -11.75 34.28 22.62
C LYS A 94 -10.97 32.98 22.75
N PHE A 95 -11.14 32.24 23.84
CA PHE A 95 -10.49 30.95 24.08
C PHE A 95 -10.97 29.89 23.09
N SER A 96 -12.28 29.82 22.87
CA SER A 96 -12.89 28.92 21.89
C SER A 96 -12.29 29.11 20.51
N ALA A 97 -12.11 30.37 20.12
CA ALA A 97 -11.55 30.71 18.82
C ALA A 97 -10.07 30.37 18.67
N TRP A 98 -9.33 30.65 19.71
CA TRP A 98 -7.88 30.41 19.72
C TRP A 98 -7.54 28.92 19.55
N ILE A 99 -8.35 28.03 20.12
CA ILE A 99 -8.15 26.57 19.99
C ILE A 99 -8.79 26.03 18.70
N SER A 100 -9.99 26.49 18.37
CA SER A 100 -10.75 25.91 17.26
C SER A 100 -10.12 26.12 15.90
N LEU A 101 -9.50 27.28 15.67
CA LEU A 101 -8.88 27.57 14.37
C LEU A 101 -7.71 26.63 14.05
N PRO A 102 -6.70 26.44 14.92
CA PRO A 102 -5.63 25.50 14.66
C PRO A 102 -6.13 24.06 14.47
N VAL A 103 -7.01 23.58 15.37
CA VAL A 103 -7.58 22.23 15.29
C VAL A 103 -8.31 22.03 13.98
N PHE A 104 -9.15 22.99 13.59
CA PHE A 104 -9.87 22.97 12.33
C PHE A 104 -8.91 22.93 11.12
N MET A 105 -7.92 23.83 11.12
CA MET A 105 -6.93 23.88 10.05
C MET A 105 -6.14 22.57 9.94
N ILE A 106 -5.67 22.02 11.05
CA ILE A 106 -4.89 20.78 11.06
C ILE A 106 -5.70 19.62 10.50
N ILE A 107 -6.89 19.37 11.04
CA ILE A 107 -7.68 18.19 10.68
C ILE A 107 -8.13 18.24 9.22
N ASN A 108 -8.68 19.37 8.78
CA ASN A 108 -9.13 19.48 7.39
C ASN A 108 -7.96 19.53 6.41
N SER A 109 -6.80 20.08 6.80
CA SER A 109 -5.58 20.04 5.99
C SER A 109 -5.09 18.61 5.80
N VAL A 110 -5.06 17.80 6.87
CA VAL A 110 -4.69 16.38 6.78
C VAL A 110 -5.64 15.63 5.84
N ALA A 111 -6.95 15.87 5.95
CA ALA A 111 -7.93 15.23 5.06
C ALA A 111 -7.73 15.62 3.58
N ILE A 112 -7.47 16.90 3.30
CA ILE A 112 -7.21 17.40 1.95
C ILE A 112 -5.89 16.83 1.41
N LEU A 113 -4.82 16.85 2.22
CA LEU A 113 -3.51 16.35 1.83
C LEU A 113 -3.53 14.86 1.54
N LEU A 114 -4.18 14.03 2.37
CA LEU A 114 -4.32 12.59 2.13
C LEU A 114 -5.04 12.31 0.81
N ASN A 115 -6.16 12.99 0.52
CA ASN A 115 -6.84 12.83 -0.77
C ASN A 115 -5.99 13.34 -1.94
N GLY A 116 -5.17 14.35 -1.73
CA GLY A 116 -4.25 14.89 -2.75
C GLY A 116 -3.07 13.97 -3.03
N ILE A 117 -2.40 13.47 -2.01
CA ILE A 117 -1.29 12.52 -2.12
C ILE A 117 -1.76 11.24 -2.80
N ASP A 118 -2.96 10.80 -2.48
CA ASP A 118 -3.53 9.55 -2.97
C ASP A 118 -3.80 9.55 -4.48
N ILE A 119 -3.87 10.72 -5.11
CA ILE A 119 -3.94 10.83 -6.58
C ILE A 119 -2.75 10.11 -7.24
N PHE A 120 -1.56 10.23 -6.63
CA PHE A 120 -0.33 9.61 -7.10
C PHE A 120 -0.08 8.25 -6.44
N TYR A 121 -0.32 8.15 -5.14
CA TYR A 121 -0.05 6.95 -4.34
C TYR A 121 -0.86 5.74 -4.81
N PHE A 122 -2.09 5.94 -5.28
CA PHE A 122 -2.93 4.88 -5.82
C PHE A 122 -2.27 4.10 -6.97
N ARG A 123 -1.43 4.73 -7.77
CA ARG A 123 -0.72 4.05 -8.89
C ARG A 123 0.28 2.99 -8.43
N PHE A 124 0.71 3.07 -7.17
CA PHE A 124 1.66 2.11 -6.60
C PHE A 124 0.97 0.99 -5.84
N ARG A 125 -0.16 1.31 -5.22
CA ARG A 125 -0.82 0.40 -4.28
C ARG A 125 -2.14 -0.15 -4.79
N PHE A 126 -2.71 0.44 -5.82
CA PHE A 126 -4.02 0.10 -6.40
C PHE A 126 -5.19 0.14 -5.41
N GLN A 127 -4.97 0.74 -4.26
CA GLN A 127 -5.96 0.96 -3.22
C GLN A 127 -5.81 2.37 -2.64
N ARG A 128 -6.88 2.89 -2.06
CA ARG A 128 -6.84 4.17 -1.36
C ARG A 128 -5.93 4.10 -0.16
N ALA A 129 -5.35 5.25 0.23
CA ALA A 129 -4.49 5.35 1.40
C ALA A 129 -5.13 4.72 2.64
N ASN A 130 -4.40 3.86 3.30
CA ASN A 130 -4.77 3.13 4.49
C ASN A 130 -3.62 3.17 5.52
N ALA A 131 -3.71 2.39 6.59
CA ALA A 131 -2.69 2.37 7.66
C ALA A 131 -1.29 1.99 7.16
N ASP A 132 -1.16 1.28 6.03
CA ASP A 132 0.14 0.92 5.45
C ASP A 132 0.97 2.15 5.10
N LEU A 133 0.31 3.28 4.80
CA LEU A 133 1.00 4.55 4.55
C LEU A 133 1.96 4.93 5.70
N LEU A 134 1.63 4.55 6.94
CA LEU A 134 2.49 4.81 8.11
C LEU A 134 3.80 4.00 8.07
N TYR A 135 3.79 2.84 7.42
CA TYR A 135 4.97 1.97 7.29
C TYR A 135 5.80 2.28 6.04
N VAL A 136 5.17 2.89 5.03
CA VAL A 136 5.84 3.29 3.80
C VAL A 136 6.59 4.61 3.96
N ILE A 137 6.13 5.48 4.88
CA ILE A 137 6.68 6.84 5.07
C ILE A 137 7.89 6.87 6.05
N ASP A 138 8.61 5.78 6.23
CA ASP A 138 9.80 5.81 7.11
C ASP A 138 10.91 6.74 6.61
N HIS A 139 10.98 6.98 5.28
CA HIS A 139 11.88 7.96 4.69
C HIS A 139 11.20 8.81 3.60
N PRO A 140 10.29 9.72 4.00
CA PRO A 140 9.48 10.50 3.06
C PRO A 140 10.32 11.31 2.06
N PHE A 141 11.50 11.78 2.46
CA PHE A 141 12.38 12.56 1.58
C PHE A 141 13.04 11.72 0.48
N LYS A 142 13.42 10.47 0.74
CA LYS A 142 13.96 9.58 -0.32
C LYS A 142 12.88 9.27 -1.37
N GLN A 143 11.66 9.01 -0.94
CA GLN A 143 10.55 8.66 -1.84
C GLN A 143 10.00 9.86 -2.62
N VAL A 144 9.96 11.05 -2.00
CA VAL A 144 9.47 12.29 -2.64
C VAL A 144 10.34 12.69 -3.83
N PHE A 145 11.65 12.45 -3.80
CA PHE A 145 12.55 12.80 -4.91
C PHE A 145 12.39 11.96 -6.18
N HIS A 146 11.59 10.88 -6.15
CA HIS A 146 11.29 10.07 -7.33
C HIS A 146 10.12 10.61 -8.15
N PHE A 147 9.30 11.44 -7.55
CA PHE A 147 8.28 12.16 -8.31
C PHE A 147 8.92 13.32 -9.08
N ASN A 148 8.38 13.62 -10.24
CA ASN A 148 8.78 14.82 -10.97
C ASN A 148 8.67 16.03 -10.03
N ILE A 149 9.81 16.64 -9.72
CA ILE A 149 9.91 17.74 -8.73
C ILE A 149 8.97 18.90 -9.06
N LEU A 150 8.71 19.12 -10.35
CA LEU A 150 7.76 20.14 -10.81
C LEU A 150 6.34 19.83 -10.35
N ILE A 151 5.92 18.56 -10.41
CA ILE A 151 4.59 18.12 -9.96
C ILE A 151 4.47 18.32 -8.46
N ILE A 152 5.50 17.98 -7.70
CA ILE A 152 5.53 18.18 -6.24
C ILE A 152 5.41 19.66 -5.90
N VAL A 153 6.20 20.51 -6.56
CA VAL A 153 6.18 21.95 -6.35
C VAL A 153 4.80 22.53 -6.69
N LEU A 154 4.22 22.16 -7.83
CA LEU A 154 2.87 22.58 -8.20
C LEU A 154 1.81 22.11 -7.20
N PHE A 155 1.93 20.86 -6.71
CA PHE A 155 1.04 20.33 -5.68
C PHE A 155 1.19 21.11 -4.36
N MET A 156 2.41 21.41 -3.93
CA MET A 156 2.67 22.21 -2.72
C MET A 156 2.06 23.62 -2.84
N PHE A 157 2.21 24.27 -4.00
CA PHE A 157 1.57 25.58 -4.24
C PHE A 157 0.05 25.49 -4.24
N ALA A 158 -0.52 24.48 -4.89
CA ALA A 158 -1.97 24.25 -4.88
C ALA A 158 -2.49 23.96 -3.47
N ALA A 159 -1.80 23.12 -2.70
CA ALA A 159 -2.13 22.84 -1.30
C ALA A 159 -2.06 24.11 -0.44
N ALA A 160 -0.98 24.90 -0.57
CA ALA A 160 -0.83 26.17 0.14
C ALA A 160 -1.94 27.18 -0.21
N ALA A 161 -2.31 27.28 -1.49
CA ALA A 161 -3.41 28.14 -1.94
C ALA A 161 -4.77 27.69 -1.35
N VAL A 162 -5.03 26.37 -1.36
CA VAL A 162 -6.24 25.80 -0.75
C VAL A 162 -6.27 26.05 0.76
N LEU A 163 -5.17 25.82 1.47
CA LEU A 163 -5.05 26.08 2.90
C LEU A 163 -5.22 27.58 3.24
N TRP A 164 -4.64 28.45 2.42
CA TRP A 164 -4.82 29.89 2.55
C TRP A 164 -6.29 30.31 2.35
N LEU A 165 -6.96 29.73 1.34
CA LEU A 165 -8.39 29.97 1.10
C LEU A 165 -9.23 29.50 2.27
N VAL A 166 -8.97 28.29 2.78
CA VAL A 166 -9.62 27.70 3.95
C VAL A 166 -9.41 28.60 5.17
N TRP A 167 -8.18 29.06 5.42
CA TRP A 167 -7.87 30.01 6.51
C TRP A 167 -8.62 31.34 6.36
N ARG A 168 -8.64 31.92 5.15
CA ARG A 168 -9.35 33.17 4.87
C ARG A 168 -10.85 33.04 5.10
N LEU A 169 -11.44 31.96 4.63
CA LEU A 169 -12.86 31.64 4.84
C LEU A 169 -13.16 31.44 6.34
N HIS A 170 -12.36 30.65 7.04
CA HIS A 170 -12.52 30.46 8.46
C HIS A 170 -12.45 31.78 9.23
N ARG A 171 -11.48 32.63 8.94
CA ARG A 171 -11.34 33.94 9.61
C ARG A 171 -12.56 34.86 9.37
N LYS A 172 -13.12 34.83 8.16
CA LYS A 172 -14.35 35.55 7.83
C LYS A 172 -15.56 35.01 8.62
N LEU A 173 -15.67 33.70 8.73
CA LEU A 173 -16.74 33.02 9.44
C LEU A 173 -16.64 33.21 10.96
N TYR A 174 -15.42 33.19 11.47
CA TYR A 174 -15.14 33.38 12.90
C TYR A 174 -15.73 34.66 13.46
N ASN A 175 -15.57 35.77 12.77
CA ASN A 175 -16.11 37.06 13.19
C ASN A 175 -17.64 37.08 13.27
N SER A 176 -18.33 36.23 12.51
CA SER A 176 -19.79 36.09 12.55
C SER A 176 -20.28 35.21 13.72
N PHE A 177 -19.41 34.33 14.26
CA PHE A 177 -19.74 33.45 15.39
C PHE A 177 -19.73 34.16 16.76
N LEU A 178 -19.10 35.34 16.88
CA LEU A 178 -18.89 36.02 18.17
C LEU A 178 -20.15 36.63 18.80
N GLY A 179 -21.27 36.71 18.04
CA GLY A 179 -22.47 37.44 18.44
C GLY A 179 -23.62 36.61 19.05
N ASN A 180 -23.45 35.32 19.32
CA ASN A 180 -24.59 34.42 19.58
C ASN A 180 -25.02 34.28 21.05
N ARG A 181 -26.33 34.12 21.25
CA ARG A 181 -26.98 33.89 22.56
C ARG A 181 -26.90 32.41 22.99
N ARG A 182 -26.89 32.17 24.34
CA ARG A 182 -26.78 30.82 24.93
C ARG A 182 -27.85 29.82 24.48
N GLY A 183 -29.07 30.28 24.13
CA GLY A 183 -30.15 29.39 23.67
C GLY A 183 -29.90 28.73 22.30
N ASP A 184 -29.28 29.46 21.38
CA ASP A 184 -28.94 28.95 20.05
C ASP A 184 -27.85 27.88 20.14
N LEU A 185 -26.99 27.99 21.14
CA LEU A 185 -25.94 27.04 21.45
C LEU A 185 -26.48 25.64 21.79
N ILE A 186 -27.45 25.58 22.70
CA ILE A 186 -28.07 24.31 23.14
C ILE A 186 -28.76 23.63 21.96
N ALA A 187 -29.46 24.40 21.11
CA ALA A 187 -30.12 23.86 19.93
C ALA A 187 -29.11 23.23 18.93
N VAL A 188 -27.97 23.89 18.72
CA VAL A 188 -26.91 23.36 17.82
C VAL A 188 -26.26 22.11 18.39
N ILE A 189 -25.97 22.08 19.71
CA ILE A 189 -25.44 20.87 20.36
C ILE A 189 -26.41 19.72 20.21
N LEU A 190 -27.71 19.94 20.49
CA LEU A 190 -28.74 18.91 20.35
C LEU A 190 -28.88 18.41 18.93
N LEU A 191 -28.88 19.30 17.93
CA LEU A 191 -28.94 18.91 16.50
C LEU A 191 -27.70 18.13 16.08
N THR A 192 -26.52 18.53 16.55
CA THR A 192 -25.27 17.82 16.25
C THR A 192 -25.26 16.43 16.88
N VAL A 193 -25.66 16.30 18.13
CA VAL A 193 -25.80 15.01 18.82
C VAL A 193 -26.84 14.12 18.10
N LEU A 194 -28.00 14.70 17.73
CA LEU A 194 -29.02 13.98 16.97
C LEU A 194 -28.50 13.51 15.61
N ALA A 195 -27.73 14.35 14.89
CA ALA A 195 -27.12 13.97 13.62
C ALA A 195 -26.11 12.83 13.80
N ILE A 196 -25.27 12.89 14.83
CA ILE A 196 -24.32 11.83 15.18
C ILE A 196 -25.09 10.53 15.51
N VAL A 197 -26.08 10.59 16.39
CA VAL A 197 -26.90 9.42 16.74
C VAL A 197 -27.62 8.85 15.53
N PHE A 198 -28.12 9.69 14.63
CA PHE A 198 -28.75 9.26 13.38
C PHE A 198 -27.77 8.55 12.45
N ILE A 199 -26.54 9.07 12.30
CA ILE A 199 -25.47 8.44 11.52
C ILE A 199 -25.13 7.07 12.09
N PHE A 200 -25.00 6.92 13.42
CA PHE A 200 -24.63 5.65 14.04
C PHE A 200 -25.79 4.65 14.16
N ARG A 201 -27.04 5.09 14.16
CA ARG A 201 -28.20 4.21 14.36
C ARG A 201 -28.98 3.86 13.09
N SER A 202 -28.77 4.57 12.00
CA SER A 202 -29.44 4.35 10.71
C SER A 202 -28.61 3.47 9.76
N ASN A 203 -29.15 3.19 8.58
CA ASN A 203 -28.39 2.56 7.49
C ASN A 203 -27.11 3.31 7.12
N PHE A 204 -26.93 4.57 7.56
CA PHE A 204 -25.69 5.32 7.46
C PHE A 204 -24.53 4.72 8.26
N SER A 205 -24.78 3.90 9.29
CA SER A 205 -23.70 3.17 9.96
C SER A 205 -22.95 2.23 9.02
N ARG A 206 -23.57 1.75 7.96
CA ARG A 206 -22.94 0.95 6.92
C ARG A 206 -21.98 1.77 6.04
N LEU A 207 -22.19 3.09 5.92
CA LEU A 207 -21.24 3.99 5.25
C LEU A 207 -19.90 4.11 5.99
N LEU A 208 -19.84 3.69 7.25
CA LEU A 208 -18.57 3.59 7.98
C LEU A 208 -17.66 2.50 7.40
N LEU A 209 -18.21 1.55 6.63
CA LEU A 209 -17.45 0.52 5.95
C LEU A 209 -16.97 1.03 4.58
N PRO A 210 -15.65 1.16 4.34
CA PRO A 210 -15.13 1.65 3.06
C PRO A 210 -15.56 0.85 1.83
N ALA A 211 -15.88 -0.43 2.01
CA ALA A 211 -16.31 -1.33 0.95
C ALA A 211 -17.85 -1.41 0.74
N TYR A 212 -18.63 -0.67 1.54
CA TYR A 212 -20.10 -0.77 1.45
C TYR A 212 -20.69 -0.44 0.05
N PRO A 213 -20.12 0.48 -0.75
CA PRO A 213 -20.65 0.76 -2.09
C PRO A 213 -20.68 -0.44 -3.06
N LEU A 214 -19.92 -1.51 -2.77
CA LEU A 214 -19.92 -2.74 -3.58
C LEU A 214 -21.29 -3.40 -3.69
N VAL A 215 -22.28 -2.98 -2.90
CA VAL A 215 -23.70 -3.39 -3.09
C VAL A 215 -24.31 -2.86 -4.37
N GLU A 216 -23.76 -1.78 -4.97
CA GLU A 216 -24.31 -1.12 -6.15
C GLU A 216 -23.29 -0.87 -7.27
N ILE A 217 -21.99 -0.92 -6.95
CA ILE A 217 -20.91 -0.61 -7.89
C ILE A 217 -19.93 -1.77 -8.03
N LYS A 218 -19.14 -1.77 -9.09
CA LYS A 218 -18.09 -2.77 -9.32
C LYS A 218 -16.86 -2.53 -8.45
N SER A 219 -16.05 -3.55 -8.23
CA SER A 219 -14.85 -3.47 -7.39
C SER A 219 -13.82 -2.46 -7.92
N ASN A 220 -13.63 -2.38 -9.22
CA ASN A 220 -12.74 -1.41 -9.85
C ASN A 220 -13.24 0.05 -9.76
N GLU A 221 -14.52 0.26 -9.52
CA GLU A 221 -15.12 1.59 -9.32
C GLU A 221 -15.00 2.09 -7.87
N LEU A 222 -14.79 1.16 -6.92
CA LEU A 222 -14.76 1.47 -5.49
C LEU A 222 -13.74 2.56 -5.13
N PRO A 223 -12.49 2.55 -5.61
CA PRO A 223 -11.53 3.61 -5.29
C PRO A 223 -11.97 5.00 -5.75
N ALA A 224 -12.77 5.09 -6.82
CA ALA A 224 -13.25 6.37 -7.33
C ALA A 224 -14.23 7.07 -6.39
N VAL A 225 -14.95 6.32 -5.55
CA VAL A 225 -15.97 6.86 -4.63
C VAL A 225 -15.48 7.02 -3.20
N GLN A 226 -14.44 6.28 -2.79
CA GLN A 226 -13.88 6.34 -1.44
C GLN A 226 -13.23 7.70 -1.14
N ASN A 227 -13.14 8.04 0.15
CA ASN A 227 -12.38 9.20 0.64
C ASN A 227 -11.14 8.70 1.39
N SER A 228 -9.94 9.16 1.01
CA SER A 228 -8.67 8.68 1.56
C SER A 228 -8.51 8.93 3.05
N PHE A 229 -9.07 10.02 3.57
CA PHE A 229 -9.05 10.25 5.01
C PHE A 229 -9.95 9.23 5.75
N HIS A 230 -11.08 8.86 5.16
CA HIS A 230 -11.96 7.85 5.73
C HIS A 230 -11.32 6.45 5.69
N THR A 231 -10.75 6.03 4.55
CA THR A 231 -10.08 4.72 4.43
C THR A 231 -8.88 4.63 5.37
N PHE A 232 -8.07 5.70 5.45
CA PHE A 232 -6.93 5.78 6.36
C PHE A 232 -7.36 5.69 7.84
N THR A 233 -8.30 6.54 8.28
CA THR A 233 -8.73 6.54 9.67
C THR A 233 -9.46 5.25 10.06
N TYR A 234 -10.24 4.68 9.14
CA TYR A 234 -10.88 3.39 9.33
C TYR A 234 -9.83 2.28 9.54
N SER A 235 -8.83 2.19 8.67
CA SER A 235 -7.79 1.16 8.78
C SER A 235 -6.89 1.36 10.01
N VAL A 236 -6.57 2.59 10.40
CA VAL A 236 -5.84 2.87 11.66
C VAL A 236 -6.67 2.49 12.89
N TYR A 237 -7.96 2.82 12.91
CA TYR A 237 -8.86 2.45 14.00
C TYR A 237 -9.06 0.95 14.10
N ARG A 238 -9.21 0.29 12.96
CA ARG A 238 -9.34 -1.15 12.82
C ARG A 238 -7.98 -1.85 12.74
N GLY A 239 -6.89 -1.10 12.77
CA GLY A 239 -5.53 -1.57 12.52
C GLY A 239 -5.11 -2.73 13.40
N GLY A 240 -5.06 -3.88 12.82
CA GLY A 240 -4.97 -5.16 13.51
C GLY A 240 -6.32 -5.85 13.61
N ASP A 241 -7.23 -5.51 12.70
CA ASP A 241 -8.56 -6.10 12.66
C ASP A 241 -8.54 -7.60 12.82
N GLU A 242 -9.48 -8.07 13.61
CA GLU A 242 -9.90 -9.45 13.53
C GLU A 242 -10.21 -9.77 12.08
N ILE A 243 -9.51 -10.75 11.54
CA ILE A 243 -9.86 -11.32 10.24
C ILE A 243 -11.33 -11.73 10.38
N PRO A 244 -12.26 -11.13 9.63
CA PRO A 244 -13.65 -11.51 9.75
C PRO A 244 -13.73 -13.01 9.48
N THR A 245 -14.08 -13.75 10.49
CA THR A 245 -14.33 -15.21 10.39
C THR A 245 -15.84 -15.41 10.33
N PRO A 246 -16.48 -15.22 9.16
CA PRO A 246 -17.89 -15.52 9.02
C PRO A 246 -18.05 -17.04 9.17
N ASN A 247 -18.77 -17.44 10.19
CA ASN A 247 -19.04 -18.83 10.48
C ASN A 247 -20.18 -19.34 9.59
N TYR A 248 -19.93 -19.44 8.27
CA TYR A 248 -20.91 -19.96 7.31
C TYR A 248 -21.11 -21.48 7.41
N PHE A 249 -20.06 -22.19 7.85
CA PHE A 249 -20.05 -23.65 7.97
C PHE A 249 -19.39 -24.06 9.29
N SER A 250 -19.72 -25.23 9.80
CA SER A 250 -18.98 -25.82 10.91
C SER A 250 -17.55 -26.17 10.50
N ASP A 251 -16.61 -26.22 11.43
CA ASP A 251 -15.21 -26.58 11.16
C ASP A 251 -15.11 -27.94 10.45
N ALA A 252 -15.91 -28.92 10.86
CA ALA A 252 -15.97 -30.25 10.22
C ALA A 252 -16.44 -30.13 8.74
N THR A 253 -17.36 -29.23 8.43
CA THR A 253 -17.80 -29.00 7.07
C THR A 253 -16.71 -28.29 6.26
N CYS A 254 -16.03 -27.30 6.84
CA CYS A 254 -14.89 -26.64 6.21
C CYS A 254 -13.78 -27.65 5.89
N ASP A 255 -13.41 -28.51 6.84
CA ASP A 255 -12.40 -29.55 6.66
C ASP A 255 -12.80 -30.57 5.58
N SER A 256 -14.10 -30.86 5.41
CA SER A 256 -14.59 -31.75 4.36
C SER A 256 -14.54 -31.16 2.96
N ILE A 257 -14.69 -29.82 2.84
CA ILE A 257 -14.67 -29.08 1.58
C ILE A 257 -13.24 -28.75 1.15
N PHE A 258 -12.41 -28.35 2.12
CA PHE A 258 -11.05 -27.91 1.87
C PHE A 258 -10.07 -28.54 2.86
N HIS A 259 -9.36 -29.55 2.41
CA HIS A 259 -8.32 -30.22 3.20
C HIS A 259 -7.05 -29.36 3.23
N VAL A 260 -6.93 -28.48 4.22
CA VAL A 260 -5.72 -27.66 4.44
C VAL A 260 -4.50 -28.53 4.76
N LYS A 261 -4.71 -29.64 5.47
CA LYS A 261 -3.65 -30.62 5.78
C LYS A 261 -3.55 -31.63 4.65
N GLN A 262 -2.78 -31.33 3.64
CA GLN A 262 -2.32 -32.37 2.73
C GLN A 262 -1.32 -33.24 3.50
N SER A 263 -1.58 -34.55 3.60
CA SER A 263 -0.57 -35.50 4.02
C SER A 263 0.52 -35.48 2.95
N LEU A 264 1.59 -34.74 3.19
CA LEU A 264 2.80 -34.86 2.38
C LEU A 264 3.19 -36.36 2.49
N GLN A 265 3.20 -37.08 1.36
CA GLN A 265 3.81 -38.39 1.28
C GLN A 265 5.20 -38.27 1.89
N PRO A 266 5.60 -39.19 2.80
CA PRO A 266 6.92 -39.11 3.39
C PRO A 266 7.95 -39.09 2.28
N TYR A 267 8.55 -37.94 2.07
CA TYR A 267 9.64 -37.78 1.12
C TYR A 267 10.80 -38.60 1.63
N SER A 268 11.29 -39.53 0.83
CA SER A 268 12.54 -40.22 1.15
C SER A 268 13.60 -39.18 1.42
N PRO A 269 14.24 -39.16 2.60
CA PRO A 269 15.24 -38.15 2.88
C PRO A 269 16.34 -38.25 1.81
N ALA A 270 16.49 -37.21 1.01
CA ALA A 270 17.61 -37.11 0.09
C ALA A 270 18.91 -37.31 0.87
N THR A 271 19.80 -38.13 0.34
CA THR A 271 21.12 -38.34 0.91
C THR A 271 21.90 -37.04 0.85
N GLY A 272 21.94 -36.26 1.94
CA GLY A 272 22.65 -35.03 2.08
C GLY A 272 21.75 -33.78 2.14
N LYS A 273 22.17 -32.81 2.94
CA LYS A 273 21.53 -31.50 3.06
C LYS A 273 22.13 -30.56 2.03
N LYS A 274 21.33 -30.07 1.08
CA LYS A 274 21.74 -29.04 0.16
C LYS A 274 21.60 -27.65 0.78
N ASN A 275 22.47 -26.73 0.40
CA ASN A 275 22.28 -25.31 0.66
C ASN A 275 21.11 -24.78 -0.18
N ILE A 276 20.53 -23.68 0.23
CA ILE A 276 19.43 -23.00 -0.47
C ILE A 276 19.83 -21.55 -0.72
N VAL A 277 19.78 -21.11 -1.96
CA VAL A 277 19.87 -19.69 -2.33
C VAL A 277 18.54 -19.30 -2.94
N LEU A 278 17.85 -18.35 -2.31
CA LEU A 278 16.56 -17.84 -2.72
C LEU A 278 16.72 -16.41 -3.22
N PHE A 279 16.39 -16.18 -4.48
CA PHE A 279 16.25 -14.85 -5.08
C PHE A 279 14.77 -14.47 -5.07
N ILE A 280 14.41 -13.50 -4.25
CA ILE A 280 13.08 -12.87 -4.30
C ILE A 280 13.18 -11.71 -5.27
N MET A 281 12.49 -11.83 -6.40
CA MET A 281 12.50 -10.84 -7.47
C MET A 281 11.37 -9.83 -7.25
N GLU A 282 11.74 -8.59 -7.00
CA GLU A 282 10.82 -7.49 -6.75
C GLU A 282 9.97 -7.20 -7.98
N SER A 283 8.64 -7.29 -7.84
CA SER A 283 7.67 -6.84 -8.85
C SER A 283 7.80 -7.50 -10.22
N VAL A 284 8.25 -8.76 -10.32
CA VAL A 284 8.52 -9.42 -11.61
C VAL A 284 7.34 -10.28 -12.08
N PRO A 285 6.61 -9.89 -13.14
CA PRO A 285 5.52 -10.67 -13.69
C PRO A 285 6.01 -11.88 -14.48
N TYR A 286 5.20 -12.95 -14.53
CA TYR A 286 5.51 -14.09 -15.41
C TYR A 286 5.54 -13.70 -16.90
N ASP A 287 4.85 -12.64 -17.29
CA ASP A 287 4.81 -12.08 -18.65
C ASP A 287 6.21 -11.85 -19.24
N PHE A 288 7.20 -11.48 -18.41
CA PHE A 288 8.58 -11.28 -18.87
C PHE A 288 9.26 -12.57 -19.33
N PHE A 289 8.76 -13.73 -18.90
CA PHE A 289 9.25 -15.07 -19.25
C PHE A 289 8.40 -15.74 -20.34
N ASP A 290 7.16 -15.30 -20.55
CA ASP A 290 6.23 -15.93 -21.48
C ASP A 290 6.51 -15.50 -22.92
N SER A 291 6.89 -16.47 -23.76
CA SER A 291 7.17 -16.23 -25.18
C SER A 291 5.98 -15.74 -25.99
N SER A 292 4.75 -15.95 -25.48
CA SER A 292 3.50 -15.47 -26.09
C SER A 292 3.12 -14.07 -25.64
N SER A 293 3.77 -13.53 -24.59
CA SER A 293 3.48 -12.21 -24.08
C SER A 293 4.12 -11.11 -24.92
N ALA A 294 3.36 -10.01 -25.10
CA ALA A 294 3.90 -8.78 -25.69
C ALA A 294 5.03 -8.15 -24.83
N TYR A 295 5.12 -8.55 -23.57
CA TYR A 295 6.09 -8.06 -22.59
C TYR A 295 7.27 -9.01 -22.36
N LYS A 296 7.47 -10.02 -23.23
CA LYS A 296 8.64 -10.90 -23.15
C LYS A 296 9.92 -10.08 -23.17
N VAL A 297 10.76 -10.27 -22.14
CA VAL A 297 12.07 -9.64 -22.03
C VAL A 297 13.15 -10.58 -22.59
N ASN A 298 14.15 -10.02 -23.28
CA ASN A 298 15.35 -10.76 -23.69
C ASN A 298 16.28 -10.91 -22.48
N MET A 299 16.37 -12.12 -21.95
CA MET A 299 17.08 -12.47 -20.72
C MET A 299 18.03 -13.64 -20.95
N PRO A 300 19.23 -13.40 -21.55
CA PRO A 300 20.15 -14.48 -21.90
C PRO A 300 20.57 -15.39 -20.75
N PHE A 301 20.72 -14.84 -19.52
CA PHE A 301 21.00 -15.64 -18.34
C PHE A 301 19.83 -16.55 -18.00
N PHE A 302 18.62 -16.02 -17.85
CA PHE A 302 17.45 -16.85 -17.56
C PHE A 302 17.12 -17.80 -18.70
N ASP A 303 17.23 -17.39 -19.96
CA ASP A 303 16.99 -18.28 -21.11
C ASP A 303 17.93 -19.51 -21.10
N SER A 304 19.20 -19.33 -20.69
CA SER A 304 20.15 -20.43 -20.48
C SER A 304 19.83 -21.26 -19.23
N LEU A 305 19.44 -20.62 -18.13
CA LEU A 305 19.13 -21.27 -16.86
C LEU A 305 17.89 -22.16 -17.00
N LEU A 306 16.86 -21.66 -17.66
CA LEU A 306 15.57 -22.34 -17.83
C LEU A 306 15.66 -23.66 -18.58
N GLN A 307 16.67 -23.82 -19.46
CA GLN A 307 16.92 -25.09 -20.15
C GLN A 307 17.26 -26.24 -19.18
N LYS A 308 17.69 -25.92 -17.95
CA LYS A 308 18.15 -26.85 -16.93
C LYS A 308 17.37 -26.70 -15.62
N SER A 309 16.22 -26.04 -15.66
CA SER A 309 15.44 -25.67 -14.49
C SER A 309 14.02 -26.19 -14.59
N ILE A 310 13.36 -26.32 -13.45
CA ILE A 310 11.91 -26.49 -13.38
C ILE A 310 11.29 -25.10 -13.26
N ILE A 311 10.38 -24.77 -14.15
CA ILE A 311 9.58 -23.54 -14.06
C ILE A 311 8.11 -23.85 -13.84
N TYR A 312 7.54 -23.24 -12.80
CA TYR A 312 6.11 -23.29 -12.53
C TYR A 312 5.41 -22.13 -13.23
N LYS A 313 4.67 -22.45 -14.29
CA LYS A 313 4.01 -21.47 -15.15
C LYS A 313 2.69 -20.92 -14.57
N ASN A 314 2.09 -21.67 -13.64
CA ASN A 314 0.81 -21.33 -12.99
C ASN A 314 1.03 -21.07 -11.50
N ALA A 315 1.99 -20.21 -11.19
CA ALA A 315 2.20 -19.67 -9.85
C ALA A 315 1.61 -18.27 -9.76
N PHE A 316 1.05 -17.94 -8.62
CA PHE A 316 0.34 -16.67 -8.40
C PHE A 316 0.82 -16.04 -7.10
N GLY A 317 1.18 -14.76 -7.16
CA GLY A 317 1.45 -13.94 -6.00
C GLY A 317 0.17 -13.72 -5.20
N TYR A 318 0.30 -13.66 -3.90
CA TYR A 318 -0.85 -13.45 -3.02
C TYR A 318 -1.37 -12.00 -3.07
N SER A 319 -0.49 -11.04 -3.31
CA SER A 319 -0.76 -9.60 -3.18
C SER A 319 -0.02 -8.83 -4.28
N HIS A 320 -0.27 -7.53 -4.38
CA HIS A 320 0.53 -6.56 -5.13
C HIS A 320 1.49 -5.78 -4.22
N GLU A 321 1.78 -6.30 -3.03
CA GLU A 321 2.59 -5.62 -2.03
C GLU A 321 3.73 -6.51 -1.53
N SER A 322 4.95 -6.00 -1.59
CA SER A 322 6.17 -6.70 -1.19
C SER A 322 6.11 -7.23 0.25
N ASN A 323 5.60 -6.43 1.18
CA ASN A 323 5.45 -6.81 2.59
C ASN A 323 4.57 -8.06 2.79
N LYS A 324 3.54 -8.21 1.97
CA LYS A 324 2.62 -9.37 1.99
C LYS A 324 3.21 -10.53 1.20
N GLY A 325 3.86 -10.24 0.06
CA GLY A 325 4.53 -11.24 -0.77
C GLY A 325 5.64 -11.96 -0.03
N ILE A 326 6.53 -11.24 0.65
CA ILE A 326 7.61 -11.83 1.47
C ILE A 326 7.05 -12.73 2.56
N THR A 327 5.97 -12.32 3.24
CA THR A 327 5.32 -13.13 4.27
C THR A 327 4.75 -14.42 3.69
N ALA A 328 4.11 -14.34 2.52
CA ALA A 328 3.59 -15.53 1.83
C ALA A 328 4.72 -16.48 1.41
N ILE A 329 5.84 -15.96 0.88
CA ILE A 329 6.99 -16.78 0.44
C ILE A 329 7.68 -17.43 1.63
N LEU A 330 7.97 -16.69 2.70
CA LEU A 330 8.85 -17.12 3.78
C LEU A 330 8.13 -17.67 5.03
N ALA A 331 6.82 -17.55 5.10
CA ALA A 331 6.01 -18.13 6.16
C ALA A 331 4.82 -18.96 5.66
N GLY A 332 4.56 -18.95 4.34
CA GLY A 332 3.41 -19.66 3.76
C GLY A 332 2.06 -19.10 4.20
N ILE A 333 2.01 -17.84 4.61
CA ILE A 333 0.81 -17.23 5.19
C ILE A 333 0.31 -16.12 4.28
N PRO A 334 -0.93 -16.18 3.80
CA PRO A 334 -1.58 -15.05 3.18
C PRO A 334 -1.84 -13.97 4.24
N THR A 335 -1.39 -12.74 4.00
CA THR A 335 -1.72 -11.61 4.88
C THR A 335 -3.12 -11.11 4.55
N LEU A 336 -4.10 -11.47 5.38
CA LEU A 336 -5.51 -11.10 5.21
C LEU A 336 -5.85 -9.73 5.83
N THR A 337 -4.88 -9.10 6.49
CA THR A 337 -4.98 -7.78 7.12
C THR A 337 -4.50 -6.67 6.18
N ASP A 338 -4.93 -5.44 6.40
CA ASP A 338 -4.44 -4.27 5.66
C ASP A 338 -2.97 -3.97 5.96
N ILE A 339 -2.50 -4.32 7.16
CA ILE A 339 -1.11 -4.16 7.59
C ILE A 339 -0.32 -5.46 7.41
N PRO A 340 1.00 -5.39 7.21
CA PRO A 340 1.84 -6.59 7.12
C PRO A 340 1.71 -7.49 8.34
N PHE A 341 1.69 -8.82 8.16
CA PHE A 341 1.45 -9.77 9.23
C PHE A 341 2.39 -9.58 10.44
N TYR A 342 3.66 -9.30 10.20
CA TYR A 342 4.67 -9.07 11.25
C TYR A 342 4.52 -7.71 11.97
N HIS A 343 3.56 -6.87 11.56
CA HIS A 343 3.11 -5.66 12.25
C HIS A 343 1.72 -5.80 12.88
N SER A 344 0.99 -6.86 12.53
CA SER A 344 -0.38 -7.08 12.99
C SER A 344 -0.44 -7.62 14.42
N GLN A 345 -1.63 -7.64 15.01
CA GLN A 345 -1.89 -8.31 16.28
C GLN A 345 -1.63 -9.83 16.22
N TYR A 346 -1.58 -10.39 15.03
CA TYR A 346 -1.35 -11.83 14.80
C TYR A 346 0.12 -12.24 14.79
N VAL A 347 1.05 -11.30 14.99
CA VAL A 347 2.52 -11.54 14.95
C VAL A 347 2.99 -12.68 15.88
N ASN A 348 2.25 -12.92 16.97
CA ASN A 348 2.55 -13.97 17.97
C ASN A 348 1.83 -15.29 17.73
N ILE A 349 0.98 -15.41 16.70
CA ILE A 349 0.36 -16.70 16.37
C ILE A 349 1.46 -17.69 15.99
N PRO A 350 1.38 -18.96 16.48
CA PRO A 350 2.33 -19.98 16.13
C PRO A 350 2.17 -20.39 14.67
N VAL A 351 3.08 -19.88 13.84
CA VAL A 351 3.16 -20.17 12.41
C VAL A 351 4.55 -20.71 12.09
N THR A 352 4.65 -21.55 11.06
CA THR A 352 5.94 -22.02 10.57
C THR A 352 6.69 -20.86 9.94
N LYS A 353 7.86 -20.54 10.47
CA LYS A 353 8.75 -19.48 9.98
C LYS A 353 9.97 -20.14 9.37
N THR A 354 10.26 -19.85 8.11
CA THR A 354 11.29 -20.57 7.35
C THR A 354 12.66 -20.57 8.03
N GLY A 355 13.12 -19.41 8.51
CA GLY A 355 14.40 -19.31 9.21
C GLY A 355 14.42 -20.15 10.49
N ALA A 356 13.39 -20.02 11.34
CA ALA A 356 13.29 -20.79 12.58
C ALA A 356 13.16 -22.30 12.33
N ALA A 357 12.37 -22.71 11.32
CA ALA A 357 12.22 -24.14 10.98
C ALA A 357 13.54 -24.73 10.46
N LEU A 358 14.25 -24.06 9.57
CA LEU A 358 15.53 -24.53 9.04
C LEU A 358 16.64 -24.55 10.11
N LYS A 359 16.59 -23.63 11.07
CA LYS A 359 17.51 -23.63 12.22
C LYS A 359 17.41 -24.93 13.03
N THR A 360 16.22 -25.52 13.21
CA THR A 360 16.06 -26.82 13.87
C THR A 360 16.73 -27.96 13.10
N MET A 361 16.99 -27.74 11.80
CA MET A 361 17.70 -28.66 10.91
C MET A 361 19.20 -28.30 10.79
N ASN A 362 19.73 -27.43 11.64
CA ASN A 362 21.10 -26.90 11.65
C ASN A 362 21.47 -26.10 10.39
N TYR A 363 20.51 -25.41 9.75
CA TYR A 363 20.83 -24.42 8.74
C TYR A 363 21.18 -23.09 9.38
N HIS A 364 22.15 -22.39 8.77
CA HIS A 364 22.46 -20.98 9.05
C HIS A 364 21.79 -20.12 7.99
N SER A 365 21.24 -18.98 8.38
CA SER A 365 20.45 -18.17 7.45
C SER A 365 20.93 -16.72 7.37
N LEU A 366 20.88 -16.17 6.14
CA LEU A 366 21.13 -14.76 5.90
C LEU A 366 20.10 -14.19 4.93
N PHE A 367 19.78 -12.91 5.09
CA PHE A 367 18.95 -12.11 4.20
C PHE A 367 19.74 -10.87 3.78
N CYS A 368 19.82 -10.59 2.48
CA CYS A 368 20.56 -9.47 1.94
C CYS A 368 19.67 -8.66 0.98
N ILE A 369 19.65 -7.35 1.18
CA ILE A 369 18.94 -6.38 0.37
C ILE A 369 19.80 -5.14 0.16
N GLY A 370 19.64 -4.46 -0.96
CA GLY A 370 20.35 -3.21 -1.26
C GLY A 370 19.72 -1.96 -0.65
N ASP A 371 18.65 -2.07 0.11
CA ASP A 371 17.94 -0.95 0.72
C ASP A 371 18.45 -0.63 2.13
N ALA A 372 18.09 0.56 2.65
CA ALA A 372 18.43 0.96 4.00
C ALA A 372 17.76 0.06 5.06
N TYR A 373 18.48 -0.18 6.17
CA TYR A 373 18.04 -1.07 7.25
C TYR A 373 16.64 -0.80 7.77
N VAL A 374 16.25 0.46 7.82
CA VAL A 374 14.95 0.90 8.38
C VAL A 374 13.82 0.90 7.37
N ASN A 375 14.11 0.79 6.07
CA ASN A 375 13.08 0.86 5.03
C ASN A 375 12.22 -0.41 5.03
N PHE A 376 10.92 -0.23 4.73
CA PHE A 376 9.92 -1.29 4.61
C PHE A 376 9.83 -2.27 5.78
N CYS A 377 10.58 -2.02 6.87
CA CYS A 377 10.65 -2.90 8.05
C CYS A 377 11.06 -4.35 7.73
N PHE A 378 11.81 -4.59 6.66
CA PHE A 378 12.26 -5.94 6.29
C PHE A 378 13.23 -6.54 7.30
N ALA A 379 14.04 -5.74 7.98
CA ALA A 379 14.85 -6.21 9.10
C ALA A 379 13.98 -6.80 10.23
N LYS A 380 12.84 -6.18 10.53
CA LYS A 380 11.87 -6.71 11.50
C LYS A 380 11.24 -8.01 11.01
N CYS A 381 10.89 -8.08 9.72
CA CYS A 381 10.37 -9.28 9.09
C CYS A 381 11.38 -10.43 9.15
N ALA A 382 12.63 -10.20 8.78
CA ALA A 382 13.71 -11.18 8.85
C ALA A 382 13.93 -11.70 10.29
N ASN A 383 13.93 -10.81 11.27
CA ASN A 383 14.02 -11.19 12.68
C ASN A 383 12.81 -12.04 13.12
N TRP A 384 11.59 -11.64 12.74
CA TRP A 384 10.37 -12.39 13.05
C TRP A 384 10.40 -13.78 12.41
N LEU A 385 10.95 -13.92 11.20
CA LEU A 385 11.11 -15.19 10.49
C LEU A 385 12.19 -16.10 11.12
N GLY A 386 13.02 -15.57 12.02
CA GLY A 386 14.12 -16.29 12.65
C GLY A 386 15.37 -16.39 11.77
N ILE A 387 15.59 -15.45 10.89
CA ILE A 387 16.80 -15.32 10.07
C ILE A 387 17.97 -14.88 10.96
N ASP A 388 19.14 -15.55 10.85
CA ASP A 388 20.28 -15.33 11.75
C ASP A 388 21.00 -14.02 11.44
N ARG A 389 21.09 -13.59 10.18
CA ARG A 389 21.79 -12.38 9.73
C ARG A 389 20.96 -11.62 8.70
N TYR A 390 20.82 -10.32 8.90
CA TYR A 390 20.24 -9.38 7.93
C TYR A 390 21.31 -8.40 7.50
N TYR A 391 21.46 -8.21 6.19
CA TYR A 391 22.38 -7.27 5.58
C TYR A 391 21.63 -6.26 4.72
N SER A 392 21.91 -4.99 4.93
CA SER A 392 21.33 -3.84 4.27
C SER A 392 22.39 -3.04 3.50
N GLU A 393 22.03 -1.93 2.86
CA GLU A 393 23.01 -1.09 2.16
C GLU A 393 24.14 -0.61 3.06
N GLU A 394 23.85 -0.35 4.35
CA GLU A 394 24.82 0.15 5.32
C GLU A 394 25.94 -0.84 5.64
N ASP A 395 25.71 -2.13 5.42
CA ASP A 395 26.71 -3.19 5.61
C ASP A 395 27.71 -3.29 4.45
N ILE A 396 27.42 -2.65 3.31
CA ILE A 396 28.26 -2.68 2.11
C ILE A 396 29.34 -1.58 2.21
N PRO A 397 30.63 -1.94 2.22
CA PRO A 397 31.70 -0.97 2.39
C PRO A 397 31.67 0.15 1.36
N GLY A 398 31.62 1.39 1.82
CA GLY A 398 31.61 2.57 0.95
C GLY A 398 30.28 2.83 0.24
N TYR A 399 29.19 2.26 0.69
CA TYR A 399 27.86 2.29 0.06
C TYR A 399 27.41 3.69 -0.42
N LYS A 400 27.71 4.76 0.33
CA LYS A 400 27.35 6.14 -0.04
C LYS A 400 27.94 6.66 -1.35
N LYS A 401 28.97 5.97 -1.90
CA LYS A 401 29.68 6.36 -3.11
C LYS A 401 29.45 5.38 -4.26
N LEU A 402 28.67 4.33 -4.02
CA LEU A 402 28.42 3.27 -5.00
C LEU A 402 27.23 3.59 -5.90
N SER A 403 27.05 2.80 -6.95
CA SER A 403 25.91 2.91 -7.86
C SER A 403 24.62 2.69 -7.08
N ALA A 404 23.77 3.70 -7.06
CA ALA A 404 22.54 3.69 -6.30
C ALA A 404 21.31 3.70 -7.21
N HIS A 405 20.34 2.87 -6.87
CA HIS A 405 18.93 3.02 -7.20
C HIS A 405 18.33 4.06 -6.26
N SER A 406 17.22 4.64 -6.65
CA SER A 406 16.52 5.60 -5.79
C SER A 406 16.13 5.04 -4.42
N MET A 407 15.89 3.73 -4.35
CA MET A 407 15.50 3.04 -3.12
C MET A 407 16.69 2.47 -2.34
N GLY A 408 17.90 2.45 -2.92
CA GLY A 408 19.07 1.86 -2.28
C GLY A 408 20.20 1.61 -3.28
N LEU A 409 20.98 0.55 -3.11
CA LEU A 409 22.08 0.20 -4.00
C LEU A 409 21.61 -0.68 -5.18
N GLN A 410 22.17 -0.47 -6.34
CA GLN A 410 21.93 -1.29 -7.52
C GLN A 410 22.42 -2.73 -7.33
N ASP A 411 21.75 -3.70 -7.98
CA ASP A 411 22.07 -5.14 -7.84
C ASP A 411 23.45 -5.50 -8.35
N GLU A 412 24.05 -4.73 -9.27
CA GLU A 412 25.46 -4.89 -9.67
C GLU A 412 26.44 -4.72 -8.50
N VAL A 413 26.02 -4.00 -7.45
CA VAL A 413 26.79 -3.78 -6.21
C VAL A 413 26.44 -4.81 -5.13
N VAL A 414 25.16 -5.09 -4.99
CA VAL A 414 24.63 -5.94 -3.90
C VAL A 414 24.97 -7.42 -4.13
N LEU A 415 24.84 -7.92 -5.36
CA LEU A 415 25.06 -9.35 -5.66
C LEU A 415 26.50 -9.81 -5.42
N PRO A 416 27.58 -9.06 -5.76
CA PRO A 416 28.94 -9.42 -5.36
C PRO A 416 29.13 -9.49 -3.84
N PHE A 417 28.53 -8.55 -3.09
CA PHE A 417 28.57 -8.58 -1.63
C PHE A 417 27.81 -9.79 -1.07
N PHE A 418 26.62 -10.08 -1.60
CA PHE A 418 25.83 -11.26 -1.26
C PHE A 418 26.62 -12.56 -1.47
N GLY A 419 27.26 -12.71 -2.63
CA GLY A 419 28.11 -13.87 -2.95
C GLY A 419 29.25 -14.04 -1.93
N LYS A 420 29.90 -12.94 -1.54
CA LYS A 420 30.94 -12.95 -0.48
C LYS A 420 30.33 -13.43 0.85
N LYS A 421 29.15 -12.95 1.23
CA LYS A 421 28.50 -13.35 2.49
C LYS A 421 28.07 -14.82 2.49
N ILE A 422 27.65 -15.36 1.34
CA ILE A 422 27.38 -16.80 1.20
C ILE A 422 28.66 -17.62 1.47
N THR A 423 29.81 -17.20 0.98
CA THR A 423 31.09 -17.91 1.19
C THR A 423 31.52 -17.86 2.66
N GLU A 424 31.12 -16.83 3.41
CA GLU A 424 31.42 -16.67 4.83
C GLU A 424 30.47 -17.46 5.76
N VAL A 425 29.29 -17.89 5.28
CA VAL A 425 28.31 -18.58 6.11
C VAL A 425 28.59 -20.08 6.23
N GLN A 426 28.28 -20.64 7.39
CA GLN A 426 28.44 -22.07 7.66
C GLN A 426 27.38 -22.92 6.96
N LYS A 427 27.79 -24.04 6.36
CA LYS A 427 26.89 -24.99 5.69
C LYS A 427 26.21 -25.93 6.72
N PRO A 428 24.99 -26.42 6.44
CA PRO A 428 24.11 -26.00 5.35
C PRO A 428 23.52 -24.62 5.62
N PHE A 429 23.21 -23.88 4.57
CA PHE A 429 22.68 -22.52 4.71
C PHE A 429 21.43 -22.24 3.86
N LEU A 430 20.65 -21.26 4.31
CA LEU A 430 19.65 -20.52 3.54
C LEU A 430 20.17 -19.09 3.32
N ALA A 431 20.43 -18.70 2.08
CA ALA A 431 20.79 -17.35 1.73
C ALA A 431 19.67 -16.72 0.87
N ILE A 432 19.13 -15.60 1.31
CA ILE A 432 18.04 -14.88 0.65
C ILE A 432 18.58 -13.56 0.11
N HIS A 433 18.37 -13.33 -1.18
CA HIS A 433 18.59 -12.04 -1.83
C HIS A 433 17.26 -11.47 -2.26
N TYR A 434 17.01 -10.23 -1.90
CA TYR A 434 15.88 -9.44 -2.37
C TYR A 434 16.40 -8.31 -3.24
N ASN A 435 16.04 -8.28 -4.53
CA ASN A 435 16.55 -7.28 -5.44
C ASN A 435 15.75 -5.98 -5.38
N ILE A 436 16.40 -4.88 -5.79
CA ILE A 436 15.79 -3.54 -5.81
C ILE A 436 15.72 -2.98 -7.23
N SER A 437 16.59 -3.42 -8.14
CA SER A 437 16.70 -2.79 -9.46
C SER A 437 15.42 -2.85 -10.29
N THR A 438 14.51 -3.79 -9.98
CA THR A 438 13.21 -3.91 -10.63
C THR A 438 12.08 -3.19 -9.89
N HIS A 439 12.40 -2.48 -8.80
CA HIS A 439 11.46 -1.61 -8.10
C HIS A 439 11.29 -0.28 -8.82
N TYR A 440 10.10 0.32 -8.74
CA TYR A 440 9.88 1.69 -9.20
C TYR A 440 10.87 2.66 -8.51
N PRO A 441 11.45 3.65 -9.19
CA PRO A 441 11.17 4.13 -10.55
C PRO A 441 11.95 3.43 -11.67
N TYR A 442 12.53 2.23 -11.42
CA TYR A 442 13.29 1.41 -12.39
C TYR A 442 14.57 2.09 -12.87
N ASP A 443 15.23 2.81 -11.98
CA ASP A 443 16.45 3.54 -12.27
C ASP A 443 17.58 2.58 -12.69
N LEU A 444 18.23 2.91 -13.79
CA LEU A 444 19.38 2.17 -14.25
C LEU A 444 20.66 2.96 -13.97
N PRO A 445 21.79 2.27 -13.70
CA PRO A 445 23.09 2.94 -13.61
C PRO A 445 23.40 3.70 -14.89
N LYS A 446 23.94 4.89 -14.77
CA LYS A 446 24.37 5.70 -15.93
C LYS A 446 25.44 5.00 -16.77
N THR A 447 26.17 4.07 -16.17
CA THR A 447 27.19 3.23 -16.79
C THR A 447 26.62 2.08 -17.60
N TYR A 448 25.34 1.76 -17.44
CA TYR A 448 24.71 0.67 -18.15
C TYR A 448 24.47 1.05 -19.63
N SER A 449 25.28 0.48 -20.52
CA SER A 449 25.37 0.87 -21.92
C SER A 449 24.61 -0.03 -22.89
N LYS A 450 23.96 -1.10 -22.41
CA LYS A 450 23.18 -1.98 -23.28
C LYS A 450 22.02 -1.24 -23.94
N LYS A 451 21.85 -1.48 -25.25
CA LYS A 451 20.70 -0.98 -25.99
C LYS A 451 19.48 -1.86 -25.74
N PHE A 452 18.35 -1.21 -25.58
CA PHE A 452 17.07 -1.88 -25.42
C PHE A 452 16.28 -1.88 -26.73
N PRO A 453 15.47 -2.90 -27.03
CA PRO A 453 14.46 -2.82 -28.06
C PRO A 453 13.56 -1.60 -27.88
N GLY A 454 13.11 -0.99 -28.99
CA GLY A 454 12.34 0.24 -28.95
C GLY A 454 10.95 0.12 -28.27
N ASN A 455 10.44 -1.12 -28.17
CA ASN A 455 9.17 -1.43 -27.52
C ASN A 455 9.28 -1.75 -26.03
N TYR A 456 10.49 -1.68 -25.44
CA TYR A 456 10.66 -1.97 -24.02
C TYR A 456 10.12 -0.86 -23.15
N THR A 457 9.21 -1.22 -22.23
CA THR A 457 8.78 -0.37 -21.12
C THR A 457 9.92 -0.23 -20.09
N THR A 458 9.78 0.70 -19.17
CA THR A 458 10.79 0.93 -18.12
C THR A 458 11.00 -0.31 -17.22
N PRO A 459 9.94 -1.03 -16.78
CA PRO A 459 10.10 -2.29 -16.05
C PRO A 459 10.84 -3.37 -16.86
N MET A 460 10.57 -3.49 -18.15
CA MET A 460 11.28 -4.47 -19.02
C MET A 460 12.77 -4.17 -19.10
N LYS A 461 13.16 -2.89 -19.15
CA LYS A 461 14.57 -2.48 -19.16
C LYS A 461 15.27 -2.83 -17.85
N SER A 462 14.61 -2.58 -16.71
CA SER A 462 15.18 -2.92 -15.41
C SER A 462 15.32 -4.43 -15.21
N MET A 463 14.39 -5.23 -15.73
CA MET A 463 14.48 -6.68 -15.70
C MET A 463 15.64 -7.22 -16.57
N GLN A 464 15.87 -6.65 -17.76
CA GLN A 464 17.03 -7.02 -18.57
C GLN A 464 18.36 -6.68 -17.87
N TYR A 465 18.42 -5.54 -17.18
CA TYR A 465 19.57 -5.18 -16.36
C TYR A 465 19.80 -6.17 -15.23
N TYR A 466 18.73 -6.58 -14.52
CA TYR A 466 18.82 -7.56 -13.45
C TYR A 466 19.28 -8.94 -13.95
N ASP A 467 18.82 -9.37 -15.13
CA ASP A 467 19.31 -10.59 -15.78
C ASP A 467 20.84 -10.57 -16.00
N ASP A 468 21.39 -9.43 -16.43
CA ASP A 468 22.83 -9.25 -16.57
C ASP A 468 23.57 -9.32 -15.22
N CYS A 469 23.02 -8.70 -14.19
CA CYS A 469 23.58 -8.76 -12.83
C CYS A 469 23.62 -10.20 -12.31
N LEU A 470 22.54 -10.97 -12.50
CA LEU A 470 22.48 -12.38 -12.15
C LEU A 470 23.47 -13.21 -12.96
N GLY A 471 23.61 -12.94 -14.26
CA GLY A 471 24.61 -13.61 -15.12
C GLY A 471 26.03 -13.42 -14.59
N ALA A 472 26.37 -12.18 -14.20
CA ALA A 472 27.66 -11.87 -13.60
C ALA A 472 27.86 -12.59 -12.25
N PHE A 473 26.84 -12.58 -11.38
CA PHE A 473 26.86 -13.30 -10.11
C PHE A 473 27.08 -14.80 -10.32
N PHE A 474 26.33 -15.45 -11.20
CA PHE A 474 26.46 -16.89 -11.46
C PHE A 474 27.83 -17.27 -12.05
N ASN A 475 28.43 -16.40 -12.88
CA ASN A 475 29.78 -16.62 -13.41
C ASN A 475 30.85 -16.66 -12.29
N GLN A 476 30.64 -15.93 -11.19
CA GLN A 476 31.50 -16.01 -10.01
C GLN A 476 31.12 -17.17 -9.11
N ALA A 477 29.81 -17.33 -8.81
CA ALA A 477 29.30 -18.36 -7.94
C ALA A 477 29.70 -19.79 -8.40
N LYS A 478 29.74 -20.04 -9.70
CA LYS A 478 30.20 -21.34 -10.28
C LYS A 478 31.62 -21.75 -9.86
N LYS A 479 32.45 -20.80 -9.43
CA LYS A 479 33.83 -21.05 -8.97
C LYS A 479 33.87 -21.44 -7.49
N GLU A 480 32.80 -21.21 -6.76
CA GLU A 480 32.71 -21.43 -5.33
C GLU A 480 32.39 -22.91 -5.00
N SER A 481 32.95 -23.40 -3.92
CA SER A 481 32.77 -24.79 -3.45
C SER A 481 31.34 -25.13 -3.06
N TRP A 482 30.54 -24.13 -2.71
CA TRP A 482 29.16 -24.32 -2.30
C TRP A 482 28.18 -24.46 -3.50
N PHE A 483 28.57 -24.04 -4.70
CA PHE A 483 27.66 -23.90 -5.85
C PHE A 483 26.96 -25.22 -6.20
N LYS A 484 27.71 -26.32 -6.38
CA LYS A 484 27.16 -27.63 -6.76
C LYS A 484 26.32 -28.30 -5.66
N GLU A 485 26.46 -27.83 -4.42
CA GLU A 485 25.72 -28.32 -3.26
C GLU A 485 24.50 -27.42 -2.94
N THR A 486 24.11 -26.56 -3.87
CA THR A 486 23.10 -25.53 -3.64
C THR A 486 21.93 -25.70 -4.59
N ILE A 487 20.70 -25.60 -4.06
CA ILE A 487 19.49 -25.40 -4.86
C ILE A 487 19.24 -23.90 -4.95
N PHE A 488 19.08 -23.41 -6.16
CA PHE A 488 18.74 -22.01 -6.43
C PHE A 488 17.24 -21.90 -6.72
N ILE A 489 16.58 -21.00 -6.03
CA ILE A 489 15.15 -20.73 -6.17
C ILE A 489 14.99 -19.27 -6.57
N PHE A 490 14.24 -19.00 -7.62
CA PHE A 490 13.84 -17.66 -8.03
C PHE A 490 12.32 -17.59 -7.93
N CYS A 491 11.80 -16.61 -7.22
CA CYS A 491 10.36 -16.32 -7.18
C CYS A 491 10.13 -14.81 -7.10
N SER A 492 9.02 -14.35 -7.62
CA SER A 492 8.64 -12.95 -7.43
C SER A 492 7.75 -12.83 -6.20
N ASP A 493 7.87 -11.70 -5.52
CA ASP A 493 7.04 -11.35 -4.36
C ASP A 493 5.61 -10.99 -4.77
N HIS A 494 5.48 -10.29 -5.89
CA HIS A 494 4.18 -9.97 -6.50
C HIS A 494 4.31 -9.65 -7.99
N TRP A 495 3.18 -9.60 -8.65
CA TRP A 495 3.08 -9.17 -10.03
C TRP A 495 3.10 -7.63 -10.12
N LEU A 496 3.72 -7.10 -11.16
CA LEU A 496 3.68 -5.71 -11.54
C LEU A 496 3.02 -5.56 -12.91
N VAL A 497 2.39 -4.41 -13.12
CA VAL A 497 1.90 -3.96 -14.43
C VAL A 497 3.06 -3.72 -15.38
N PRO A 498 3.22 -4.51 -16.45
CA PRO A 498 4.28 -4.28 -17.43
C PRO A 498 4.11 -2.97 -18.22
N ASP A 499 2.90 -2.43 -18.26
CA ASP A 499 2.55 -1.19 -18.96
C ASP A 499 1.39 -0.50 -18.24
N ASP A 500 1.58 0.76 -17.83
CA ASP A 500 0.63 1.59 -17.06
C ASP A 500 -0.77 1.74 -17.69
N ASN A 501 -0.99 1.29 -18.91
CA ASN A 501 -2.18 1.60 -19.68
C ASN A 501 -3.09 0.38 -19.98
N LYS A 502 -2.75 -0.85 -19.57
CA LYS A 502 -3.45 -2.06 -20.05
C LYS A 502 -3.70 -3.14 -18.99
N VAL A 503 -4.05 -2.79 -17.77
CA VAL A 503 -4.16 -3.79 -16.70
C VAL A 503 -5.58 -4.00 -16.24
N ASP A 504 -6.01 -5.25 -16.26
CA ASP A 504 -7.17 -5.73 -15.53
C ASP A 504 -6.74 -6.32 -14.18
N PHE A 505 -6.80 -5.51 -13.13
CA PHE A 505 -6.48 -5.94 -11.76
C PHE A 505 -7.42 -7.01 -11.19
N ASN A 506 -8.54 -7.26 -11.83
CA ASN A 506 -9.49 -8.29 -11.42
C ASN A 506 -9.20 -9.63 -12.10
N ALA A 507 -8.33 -9.65 -13.10
CA ALA A 507 -7.94 -10.87 -13.78
C ALA A 507 -6.92 -11.65 -12.93
N VAL A 508 -7.11 -12.95 -12.80
CA VAL A 508 -6.15 -13.86 -12.13
C VAL A 508 -4.75 -13.74 -12.75
N THR A 509 -4.67 -13.42 -14.03
CA THR A 509 -3.42 -13.16 -14.75
C THR A 509 -2.60 -12.02 -14.16
N GLY A 510 -3.25 -11.01 -13.54
CA GLY A 510 -2.60 -9.90 -12.83
C GLY A 510 -1.94 -10.30 -11.50
N TYR A 511 -1.88 -11.58 -11.18
CA TYR A 511 -1.16 -12.13 -10.02
C TYR A 511 -0.13 -13.16 -10.43
N ARG A 512 0.04 -13.45 -11.72
CA ARG A 512 0.89 -14.52 -12.22
C ARG A 512 2.36 -14.16 -12.11
N VAL A 513 3.10 -14.96 -11.34
CA VAL A 513 4.53 -14.76 -11.02
C VAL A 513 5.36 -15.98 -11.40
N PRO A 514 6.66 -15.82 -11.72
CA PRO A 514 7.55 -16.95 -11.96
C PRO A 514 7.95 -17.61 -10.63
N ILE A 515 8.02 -18.96 -10.64
CA ILE A 515 8.78 -19.74 -9.67
C ILE A 515 9.69 -20.67 -10.45
N ILE A 516 11.00 -20.58 -10.22
CA ILE A 516 12.02 -21.33 -10.94
C ILE A 516 12.92 -22.05 -9.94
N LEU A 517 13.15 -23.35 -10.17
CA LEU A 517 14.05 -24.19 -9.37
C LEU A 517 15.20 -24.65 -10.26
N PHE A 518 16.43 -24.36 -9.85
CA PHE A 518 17.65 -24.77 -10.50
C PHE A 518 18.55 -25.55 -9.54
N ASP A 519 18.94 -26.77 -9.92
CA ASP A 519 19.92 -27.62 -9.23
C ASP A 519 21.09 -27.84 -10.19
N PRO A 520 22.30 -27.30 -9.93
CA PRO A 520 23.47 -27.39 -10.80
C PRO A 520 23.96 -28.82 -11.07
#